data_0662e074612995a71fc542e3e2a9db7b
#
_entry.id   0662e074612995a71fc542e3e2a9db7b
#
_cell.length_a   1.000
_cell.length_b   1.000
_cell.length_c   1.000
_cell.angle_alpha   90.00
_cell.angle_beta   90.00
_cell.angle_gamma   90.00
#
_symmetry.space_group_name_H-M   'P 1'
#
loop_
_entity.id
_entity.type
_entity.pdbx_description
1 polymer ?
#
loop_
_entity_poly.entity_id
_entity_poly.type
_entity_poly.pdbx_seq_one_letter_code
_entity_poly.pdbx_strand_id
1 'polypeptide(L)'
;MEYQRDEHRVHLVVYHLVWTPKRRKAVLVGAIAADCRTLIENKCAEKGWVILEFVVKPDHIHLFIRVWPSVAASDVVKECKGVTSHELRAKYSSLRRLPSLWTRSYFAATAGNVSSEVIRRYIEAQKGI
;
A
#
# COMPACT_ATOMS: atom_id res chain seq x y z
N MET A 1 -0.39 -7.09 18.43
CA MET A 1 -1.49 -7.67 17.64
C MET A 1 -1.92 -9.00 18.23
N GLU A 2 -3.20 -9.17 18.42
CA GLU A 2 -3.72 -10.45 18.85
C GLU A 2 -3.79 -11.42 17.68
N TYR A 3 -3.66 -12.70 17.98
CA TYR A 3 -3.79 -13.73 16.98
C TYR A 3 -5.25 -14.05 16.74
N GLN A 4 -5.62 -14.21 15.50
CA GLN A 4 -6.88 -14.83 15.14
C GLN A 4 -6.66 -16.34 15.16
N ARG A 5 -7.49 -17.03 15.90
CA ARG A 5 -7.33 -18.46 16.13
C ARG A 5 -8.54 -19.22 15.61
N ASP A 6 -8.31 -20.26 14.82
CA ASP A 6 -9.33 -21.23 14.56
C ASP A 6 -9.27 -22.30 15.64
N GLU A 7 -10.07 -23.36 15.48
CA GLU A 7 -10.21 -24.37 16.51
C GLU A 7 -8.93 -25.07 16.92
N HIS A 8 -7.97 -25.23 15.99
CA HIS A 8 -6.80 -26.07 16.20
C HIS A 8 -5.48 -25.39 15.97
N ARG A 9 -5.46 -24.18 15.49
CA ARG A 9 -4.21 -23.49 15.16
C ARG A 9 -4.38 -21.99 15.09
N VAL A 10 -3.24 -21.32 15.23
CA VAL A 10 -3.11 -19.88 15.02
C VAL A 10 -2.41 -19.68 13.69
N HIS A 11 -2.95 -18.83 12.83
CA HIS A 11 -2.27 -18.47 11.60
C HIS A 11 -2.55 -17.03 11.21
N LEU A 12 -1.59 -16.47 10.51
CA LEU A 12 -1.61 -15.10 10.01
C LEU A 12 -1.11 -15.13 8.58
N VAL A 13 -1.54 -14.13 7.83
CA VAL A 13 -1.13 -13.99 6.43
C VAL A 13 -0.26 -12.75 6.32
N VAL A 14 0.82 -12.86 5.56
CA VAL A 14 1.72 -11.74 5.30
C VAL A 14 1.74 -11.47 3.81
N TYR A 15 1.50 -10.22 3.45
CA TYR A 15 1.53 -9.78 2.06
C TYR A 15 2.66 -8.81 1.80
N HIS A 16 3.28 -8.93 0.63
CA HIS A 16 4.04 -7.87 -0.01
C HIS A 16 3.09 -7.14 -0.94
N LEU A 17 2.92 -5.84 -0.75
CA LEU A 17 2.03 -5.02 -1.57
C LEU A 17 2.84 -3.86 -2.14
N VAL A 18 2.67 -3.62 -3.44
CA VAL A 18 3.34 -2.50 -4.12
C VAL A 18 2.32 -1.81 -5.00
N TRP A 19 2.26 -0.49 -4.95
CA TRP A 19 1.45 0.28 -5.89
C TRP A 19 2.10 1.63 -6.17
N THR A 20 1.66 2.26 -7.26
CA THR A 20 2.30 3.47 -7.77
C THR A 20 1.29 4.59 -7.96
N PRO A 21 1.73 5.85 -7.88
CA PRO A 21 0.93 6.97 -8.36
C PRO A 21 0.59 6.79 -9.83
N LYS A 22 -0.49 7.45 -10.27
CA LYS A 22 -0.92 7.44 -11.66
C LYS A 22 0.25 7.81 -12.57
N ARG A 23 0.47 7.04 -13.62
CA ARG A 23 1.58 7.19 -14.57
C ARG A 23 2.96 7.13 -13.90
N ARG A 24 3.03 6.57 -12.72
CA ARG A 24 4.26 6.50 -11.90
C ARG A 24 4.91 7.88 -11.70
N LYS A 25 4.07 8.91 -11.54
CA LYS A 25 4.58 10.25 -11.26
C LYS A 25 5.24 10.30 -9.89
N ALA A 26 6.36 10.98 -9.80
CA ALA A 26 7.15 11.08 -8.56
C ALA A 26 6.57 12.14 -7.64
N VAL A 27 5.34 11.96 -7.17
CA VAL A 27 4.62 12.93 -6.36
C VAL A 27 4.72 12.70 -4.86
N LEU A 28 5.22 11.54 -4.45
CA LEU A 28 5.32 11.18 -3.02
C LEU A 28 6.63 11.71 -2.46
N VAL A 29 6.70 13.02 -2.28
CA VAL A 29 7.91 13.71 -1.81
C VAL A 29 7.53 14.73 -0.72
N GLY A 30 8.50 15.06 0.12
CA GLY A 30 8.33 16.08 1.16
C GLY A 30 7.13 15.83 2.06
N ALA A 31 6.31 16.86 2.26
CA ALA A 31 5.14 16.79 3.12
C ALA A 31 4.09 15.79 2.63
N ILE A 32 3.96 15.63 1.31
CA ILE A 32 3.02 14.65 0.74
C ILE A 32 3.43 13.24 1.14
N ALA A 33 4.72 12.91 1.06
CA ALA A 33 5.23 11.60 1.45
C ALA A 33 5.01 11.35 2.96
N ALA A 34 5.30 12.35 3.78
CA ALA A 34 5.12 12.24 5.23
C ALA A 34 3.65 12.02 5.60
N ASP A 35 2.75 12.78 5.00
CA ASP A 35 1.30 12.63 5.26
C ASP A 35 0.79 11.28 4.74
N CYS A 36 1.27 10.85 3.58
CA CYS A 36 0.91 9.55 3.02
C CYS A 36 1.27 8.42 3.98
N ARG A 37 2.48 8.46 4.52
CA ARG A 37 2.94 7.47 5.49
C ARG A 37 2.04 7.46 6.74
N THR A 38 1.77 8.62 7.29
CA THR A 38 0.95 8.74 8.50
C THR A 38 -0.47 8.21 8.27
N LEU A 39 -1.08 8.55 7.13
CA LEU A 39 -2.43 8.10 6.81
C LEU A 39 -2.51 6.58 6.69
N ILE A 40 -1.52 5.96 6.06
CA ILE A 40 -1.49 4.50 5.91
C ILE A 40 -1.24 3.83 7.26
N GLU A 41 -0.30 4.35 8.05
CA GLU A 41 -0.02 3.82 9.39
C GLU A 41 -1.25 3.85 10.26
N ASN A 42 -1.97 4.98 10.25
CA ASN A 42 -3.19 5.14 11.04
C ASN A 42 -4.31 4.21 10.56
N LYS A 43 -4.47 4.06 9.25
CA LYS A 43 -5.48 3.16 8.70
C LYS A 43 -5.20 1.71 9.07
N CYS A 44 -3.96 1.28 8.98
CA CYS A 44 -3.58 -0.08 9.34
C CYS A 44 -3.79 -0.32 10.83
N ALA A 45 -3.42 0.63 11.69
CA ALA A 45 -3.67 0.53 13.13
C ALA A 45 -5.16 0.45 13.45
N GLU A 46 -5.98 1.25 12.77
CA GLU A 46 -7.43 1.23 12.93
C GLU A 46 -8.02 -0.15 12.60
N LYS A 47 -7.49 -0.79 11.57
CA LYS A 47 -7.96 -2.12 11.13
C LYS A 47 -7.36 -3.28 11.91
N GLY A 48 -6.38 -3.02 12.76
CA GLY A 48 -5.69 -4.08 13.50
C GLY A 48 -4.67 -4.84 12.65
N TRP A 49 -4.22 -4.26 11.55
CA TRP A 49 -3.18 -4.83 10.69
C TRP A 49 -1.82 -4.39 11.18
N VAL A 50 -0.81 -5.26 11.08
CA VAL A 50 0.53 -4.98 11.60
C VAL A 50 1.49 -4.76 10.43
N ILE A 51 2.03 -3.56 10.35
CA ILE A 51 3.06 -3.22 9.37
C ILE A 51 4.39 -3.81 9.82
N LEU A 52 5.00 -4.64 8.97
CA LEU A 52 6.31 -5.22 9.23
C LEU A 52 7.41 -4.39 8.59
N GLU A 53 7.15 -3.85 7.40
CA GLU A 53 8.07 -2.96 6.70
C GLU A 53 7.25 -2.05 5.79
N PHE A 54 7.64 -0.79 5.73
CA PHE A 54 6.90 0.19 4.94
C PHE A 54 7.85 1.21 4.35
N VAL A 55 7.88 1.28 3.03
CA VAL A 55 8.76 2.20 2.31
C VAL A 55 7.91 3.06 1.38
N VAL A 56 8.07 4.38 1.50
CA VAL A 56 7.45 5.35 0.60
C VAL A 56 8.57 5.95 -0.24
N LYS A 57 8.57 5.61 -1.52
CA LYS A 57 9.48 6.19 -2.51
C LYS A 57 8.71 7.24 -3.31
N PRO A 58 9.39 8.15 -4.01
CA PRO A 58 8.66 9.17 -4.76
C PRO A 58 7.62 8.63 -5.74
N ASP A 59 7.86 7.48 -6.34
CA ASP A 59 7.02 6.92 -7.40
C ASP A 59 6.41 5.56 -7.07
N HIS A 60 6.53 5.09 -5.81
CA HIS A 60 5.89 3.84 -5.41
C HIS A 60 5.86 3.66 -3.90
N ILE A 61 4.97 2.80 -3.46
CA ILE A 61 4.89 2.34 -2.07
C ILE A 61 5.16 0.85 -2.05
N HIS A 62 5.93 0.41 -1.05
CA HIS A 62 6.12 -1.00 -0.75
C HIS A 62 5.69 -1.21 0.70
N LEU A 63 4.67 -2.06 0.89
CA LEU A 63 4.09 -2.35 2.20
C LEU A 63 4.16 -3.85 2.45
N PHE A 64 4.84 -4.22 3.53
CA PHE A 64 4.95 -5.59 3.99
C PHE A 64 4.12 -5.68 5.26
N ILE A 65 3.01 -6.41 5.21
CA ILE A 65 1.96 -6.30 6.22
C ILE A 65 1.41 -7.67 6.62
N ARG A 66 1.14 -7.82 7.90
CA ARG A 66 0.56 -9.03 8.48
C ARG A 66 -0.89 -8.77 8.85
N VAL A 67 -1.77 -9.65 8.40
CA VAL A 67 -3.20 -9.51 8.57
C VAL A 67 -3.84 -10.83 8.98
N TRP A 68 -5.11 -10.77 9.40
CA TRP A 68 -5.91 -11.95 9.67
C TRP A 68 -6.18 -12.71 8.37
N PRO A 69 -6.37 -14.04 8.43
CA PRO A 69 -6.61 -14.84 7.22
C PRO A 69 -7.84 -14.44 6.42
N SER A 70 -8.81 -13.80 7.07
CA SER A 70 -10.04 -13.32 6.40
C SER A 70 -9.83 -12.06 5.58
N VAL A 71 -8.66 -11.41 5.69
CA VAL A 71 -8.38 -10.14 5.01
C VAL A 71 -7.65 -10.43 3.71
N ALA A 72 -8.24 -10.02 2.60
CA ALA A 72 -7.59 -10.16 1.29
C ALA A 72 -6.60 -9.01 1.05
N ALA A 73 -5.61 -9.25 0.18
CA ALA A 73 -4.69 -8.21 -0.23
C ALA A 73 -5.44 -7.00 -0.82
N SER A 74 -6.50 -7.25 -1.59
CA SER A 74 -7.33 -6.20 -2.18
C SER A 74 -8.00 -5.32 -1.12
N ASP A 75 -8.35 -5.87 0.03
CA ASP A 75 -8.95 -5.10 1.13
C ASP A 75 -7.95 -4.09 1.68
N VAL A 76 -6.70 -4.54 1.89
CA VAL A 76 -5.64 -3.67 2.41
C VAL A 76 -5.36 -2.52 1.43
N VAL A 77 -5.18 -2.86 0.16
CA VAL A 77 -4.88 -1.88 -0.89
C VAL A 77 -6.01 -0.88 -1.03
N LYS A 78 -7.25 -1.36 -1.03
CA LYS A 78 -8.44 -0.50 -1.15
C LYS A 78 -8.51 0.52 -0.03
N GLU A 79 -8.31 0.09 1.22
CA GLU A 79 -8.35 0.99 2.37
C GLU A 79 -7.22 2.02 2.33
N CYS A 80 -6.01 1.57 2.01
CA CYS A 80 -4.85 2.47 1.94
C CYS A 80 -4.97 3.47 0.79
N LYS A 81 -5.37 3.03 -0.39
CA LYS A 81 -5.57 3.91 -1.54
C LYS A 81 -6.71 4.90 -1.30
N GLY A 82 -7.80 4.43 -0.71
CA GLY A 82 -8.97 5.26 -0.44
C GLY A 82 -8.66 6.43 0.47
N VAL A 83 -8.08 6.16 1.63
CA VAL A 83 -7.78 7.20 2.61
C VAL A 83 -6.75 8.20 2.08
N THR A 84 -5.70 7.71 1.41
CA THR A 84 -4.65 8.59 0.90
C THR A 84 -5.13 9.43 -0.28
N SER A 85 -5.88 8.85 -1.20
CA SER A 85 -6.42 9.61 -2.33
C SER A 85 -7.34 10.72 -1.85
N HIS A 86 -8.26 10.41 -0.93
CA HIS A 86 -9.21 11.38 -0.41
C HIS A 86 -8.50 12.51 0.33
N GLU A 87 -7.68 12.17 1.32
CA GLU A 87 -7.06 13.14 2.21
C GLU A 87 -5.96 13.96 1.52
N LEU A 88 -5.10 13.30 0.74
CA LEU A 88 -4.00 14.01 0.10
C LEU A 88 -4.48 14.94 -1.01
N ARG A 89 -5.49 14.53 -1.79
CA ARG A 89 -6.02 15.39 -2.84
C ARG A 89 -6.81 16.57 -2.28
N ALA A 90 -7.43 16.40 -1.11
CA ALA A 90 -8.09 17.51 -0.44
C ALA A 90 -7.08 18.55 0.06
N LYS A 91 -5.93 18.08 0.57
CA LYS A 91 -4.91 18.96 1.17
C LYS A 91 -3.98 19.58 0.15
N TYR A 92 -3.60 18.81 -0.89
CA TYR A 92 -2.60 19.25 -1.88
C TYR A 92 -3.21 19.42 -3.25
N SER A 93 -3.40 20.69 -3.66
CA SER A 93 -4.04 21.01 -4.95
C SER A 93 -3.27 20.46 -6.14
N SER A 94 -1.94 20.35 -6.03
CA SER A 94 -1.12 19.80 -7.11
C SER A 94 -1.49 18.37 -7.48
N LEU A 95 -2.01 17.58 -6.53
CA LEU A 95 -2.41 16.21 -6.77
C LEU A 95 -3.73 16.11 -7.54
N ARG A 96 -4.52 17.16 -7.57
CA ARG A 96 -5.78 17.18 -8.32
C ARG A 96 -5.58 17.33 -9.82
N ARG A 97 -4.35 17.58 -10.27
CA ARG A 97 -4.02 17.62 -11.70
C ARG A 97 -4.01 16.21 -12.31
N LEU A 98 -3.81 15.19 -11.48
CA LEU A 98 -3.90 13.81 -11.95
C LEU A 98 -5.37 13.38 -11.99
N PRO A 99 -5.77 12.55 -12.97
CA PRO A 99 -7.14 12.05 -13.03
C PRO A 99 -7.51 11.19 -11.83
N SER A 100 -6.52 10.55 -11.22
CA SER A 100 -6.63 9.85 -9.95
C SER A 100 -5.23 9.88 -9.31
N LEU A 101 -5.15 9.72 -7.98
CA LEU A 101 -3.84 9.70 -7.32
C LEU A 101 -3.06 8.44 -7.69
N TRP A 102 -3.73 7.29 -7.65
CA TRP A 102 -3.10 5.99 -7.84
C TRP A 102 -3.50 5.36 -9.16
N THR A 103 -2.61 4.57 -9.75
CA THR A 103 -3.00 3.69 -10.84
C THR A 103 -3.94 2.60 -10.30
N ARG A 104 -4.74 1.98 -11.15
CA ARG A 104 -5.73 0.98 -10.72
C ARG A 104 -5.11 -0.31 -10.23
N SER A 105 -3.96 -0.68 -10.76
CA SER A 105 -3.32 -1.95 -10.43
C SER A 105 -2.57 -1.88 -9.10
N TYR A 106 -2.20 -3.02 -8.61
CA TYR A 106 -1.26 -3.20 -7.51
C TYR A 106 -0.60 -4.56 -7.66
N PHE A 107 0.58 -4.69 -7.09
CA PHE A 107 1.27 -5.97 -6.99
C PHE A 107 0.99 -6.56 -5.62
N ALA A 108 0.67 -7.86 -5.56
CA ALA A 108 0.48 -8.55 -4.29
C ALA A 108 1.08 -9.93 -4.36
N ALA A 109 1.84 -10.30 -3.32
CA ALA A 109 2.39 -11.63 -3.18
C ALA A 109 2.40 -11.98 -1.69
N THR A 110 2.31 -13.28 -1.40
CA THR A 110 2.50 -13.75 -0.03
C THR A 110 4.00 -13.76 0.29
N ALA A 111 4.32 -13.67 1.59
CA ALA A 111 5.70 -13.66 2.04
C ALA A 111 6.44 -14.92 1.55
N GLY A 112 7.68 -14.73 1.10
CA GLY A 112 8.53 -15.81 0.63
C GLY A 112 8.36 -16.15 -0.85
N ASN A 113 7.35 -15.61 -1.52
CA ASN A 113 7.04 -15.93 -2.92
C ASN A 113 7.32 -14.79 -3.89
N VAL A 114 8.14 -13.83 -3.49
CA VAL A 114 8.43 -12.69 -4.35
C VAL A 114 9.90 -12.33 -4.27
N SER A 115 10.48 -11.99 -5.42
CA SER A 115 11.84 -11.48 -5.51
C SER A 115 11.82 -9.98 -5.78
N SER A 116 12.93 -9.29 -5.47
CA SER A 116 13.08 -7.87 -5.78
C SER A 116 12.99 -7.62 -7.28
N GLU A 117 13.42 -8.57 -8.10
CA GLU A 117 13.33 -8.47 -9.56
C GLU A 117 11.87 -8.40 -10.03
N VAL A 118 11.00 -9.23 -9.47
CA VAL A 118 9.57 -9.23 -9.83
C VAL A 118 8.93 -7.91 -9.45
N ILE A 119 9.24 -7.39 -8.25
CA ILE A 119 8.72 -6.11 -7.79
C ILE A 119 9.21 -4.98 -8.71
N ARG A 120 10.49 -4.99 -9.08
CA ARG A 120 11.07 -3.99 -9.97
C ARG A 120 10.39 -3.99 -11.33
N ARG A 121 10.12 -5.16 -11.90
CA ARG A 121 9.40 -5.28 -13.18
C ARG A 121 7.99 -4.69 -13.09
N TYR A 122 7.29 -4.94 -11.98
CA TYR A 122 5.97 -4.37 -11.79
C TYR A 122 6.03 -2.85 -11.81
N ILE A 123 6.95 -2.26 -11.05
CA ILE A 123 7.09 -0.80 -10.95
C ILE A 123 7.40 -0.20 -12.33
N GLU A 124 8.35 -0.80 -13.08
CA GLU A 124 8.70 -0.33 -14.42
C GLU A 124 7.50 -0.36 -15.38
N ALA A 125 6.67 -1.38 -15.29
CA ALA A 125 5.51 -1.54 -16.16
C ALA A 125 4.44 -0.46 -15.92
N GLN A 126 4.49 0.26 -14.79
CA GLN A 126 3.48 1.27 -14.46
C GLN A 126 3.80 2.65 -15.05
N LYS A 127 4.95 2.80 -15.68
CA LYS A 127 5.33 4.08 -16.29
C LYS A 127 4.37 4.41 -17.43
N GLY A 128 3.73 5.58 -17.36
CA GLY A 128 2.80 6.02 -18.39
C GLY A 128 1.36 5.52 -18.25
N ILE A 129 1.11 4.64 -17.30
CA ILE A 129 -0.26 4.13 -17.07
C ILE A 129 -1.04 5.04 -16.06
#